data_129ef1009113b46d17461a1c7d700a00
#
_entry.id   129ef1009113b46d17461a1c7d700a00
#
_cell.length_a   1.000
_cell.length_b   1.000
_cell.length_c   1.000
_cell.angle_alpha   90.00
_cell.angle_beta   90.00
_cell.angle_gamma   90.00
#
_symmetry.space_group_name_H-M   'P 1'
#
loop_
_entity.id
_entity.type
_entity.pdbx_description
1 polymer ?
#
loop_
_entity_poly.entity_id
_entity_poly.type
_entity_poly.pdbx_seq_one_letter_code
_entity_poly.pdbx_strand_id
1 'polypeptide(L)'
;MKVQHRAQIESLAYSLSAAVLVVVFIQTIGVWRWLSEELGKTGAMLVPFLVAILLLIFVFVALLRKKEQSQFHWLYLIAALVLVGIALSLPDSRFPAKRIHVAEFMLLAFVLRRGFCRWSTGMPLIVMTAATGIVLGAHDELIQG
;
A
#
# COMPACT_ATOMS: atom_id res chain seq x y z
N MET A 1 -11.15 31.60 1.10
CA MET A 1 -11.89 30.76 0.13
C MET A 1 -11.00 29.91 -0.75
N LYS A 2 -10.00 30.42 -1.48
CA LYS A 2 -9.15 29.61 -2.41
C LYS A 2 -8.41 28.43 -1.77
N VAL A 3 -7.90 28.58 -0.52
CA VAL A 3 -7.13 27.51 0.17
C VAL A 3 -8.02 26.32 0.53
N GLN A 4 -9.23 26.58 1.02
CA GLN A 4 -10.18 25.54 1.42
C GLN A 4 -10.69 24.73 0.21
N HIS A 5 -10.94 25.39 -0.91
CA HIS A 5 -11.33 24.73 -2.16
C HIS A 5 -10.24 23.83 -2.72
N ARG A 6 -8.97 24.29 -2.67
CA ARG A 6 -7.81 23.45 -3.06
C ARG A 6 -7.67 22.21 -2.20
N ALA A 7 -7.84 22.33 -0.87
CA ALA A 7 -7.79 21.19 0.03
C ALA A 7 -8.88 20.15 -0.25
N GLN A 8 -10.09 20.60 -0.60
CA GLN A 8 -11.20 19.73 -0.99
C GLN A 8 -10.91 18.97 -2.29
N ILE A 9 -10.42 19.65 -3.32
CA ILE A 9 -10.06 19.03 -4.61
C ILE A 9 -8.98 17.97 -4.41
N GLU A 10 -7.94 18.26 -3.64
CA GLU A 10 -6.86 17.31 -3.40
C GLU A 10 -7.35 16.11 -2.56
N SER A 11 -8.22 16.30 -1.58
CA SER A 11 -8.85 15.20 -0.84
C SER A 11 -9.70 14.31 -1.74
N LEU A 12 -10.51 14.90 -2.61
CA LEU A 12 -11.30 14.17 -3.59
C LEU A 12 -10.40 13.36 -4.55
N ALA A 13 -9.30 13.96 -5.02
CA ALA A 13 -8.32 13.28 -5.87
C ALA A 13 -7.71 12.05 -5.20
N TYR A 14 -7.34 12.14 -3.90
CA TYR A 14 -6.84 10.98 -3.16
C TYR A 14 -7.91 9.91 -2.93
N SER A 15 -9.14 10.31 -2.65
CA SER A 15 -10.25 9.36 -2.49
C SER A 15 -10.54 8.61 -3.79
N LEU A 16 -10.56 9.32 -4.91
CA LEU A 16 -10.70 8.72 -6.25
C LEU A 16 -9.52 7.81 -6.58
N SER A 17 -8.30 8.22 -6.25
CA SER A 17 -7.11 7.37 -6.45
C SER A 17 -7.18 6.08 -5.64
N ALA A 18 -7.66 6.13 -4.39
CA ALA A 18 -7.87 4.94 -3.58
C ALA A 18 -8.93 4.01 -4.19
N ALA A 19 -10.05 4.55 -4.67
CA ALA A 19 -11.09 3.78 -5.34
C ALA A 19 -10.57 3.12 -6.63
N VAL A 20 -9.80 3.86 -7.45
CA VAL A 20 -9.17 3.32 -8.67
C VAL A 20 -8.21 2.19 -8.32
N LEU A 21 -7.39 2.35 -7.27
CA LEU A 21 -6.48 1.30 -6.82
C LEU A 21 -7.22 0.01 -6.45
N VAL A 22 -8.33 0.11 -5.71
CA VAL A 22 -9.15 -1.07 -5.35
C VAL A 22 -9.68 -1.77 -6.61
N VAL A 23 -10.17 -1.01 -7.60
CA VAL A 23 -10.62 -1.59 -8.88
C VAL A 23 -9.46 -2.27 -9.62
N VAL A 24 -8.27 -1.67 -9.60
CA VAL A 24 -7.07 -2.27 -10.21
C VAL A 24 -6.67 -3.55 -9.48
N PHE A 25 -6.77 -3.59 -8.16
CA PHE A 25 -6.43 -4.77 -7.35
C PHE A 25 -7.32 -5.98 -7.67
N ILE A 26 -8.60 -5.75 -7.97
CA ILE A 26 -9.51 -6.82 -8.42
C ILE A 26 -8.97 -7.50 -9.70
N GLN A 27 -8.21 -6.79 -10.53
CA GLN A 27 -7.60 -7.33 -11.75
C GLN A 27 -6.28 -8.06 -11.51
N THR A 28 -5.76 -8.07 -10.28
CA THR A 28 -4.43 -8.63 -9.95
C THR A 28 -4.30 -10.10 -10.32
N ILE A 29 -5.37 -10.89 -10.18
CA ILE A 29 -5.36 -12.30 -10.58
C ILE A 29 -5.10 -12.45 -12.08
N GLY A 30 -5.71 -11.61 -12.91
CA GLY A 30 -5.48 -11.60 -14.37
C GLY A 30 -4.04 -11.20 -14.71
N VAL A 31 -3.54 -10.14 -14.06
CA VAL A 31 -2.14 -9.70 -14.23
C VAL A 31 -1.17 -10.79 -13.77
N TRP A 32 -1.45 -11.44 -12.63
CA TRP A 32 -0.62 -12.54 -12.14
C TRP A 32 -0.56 -13.71 -13.12
N ARG A 33 -1.70 -14.09 -13.71
CA ARG A 33 -1.76 -15.17 -14.71
C ARG A 33 -0.90 -14.82 -15.91
N TRP A 34 -1.08 -13.63 -16.49
CA TRP A 34 -0.27 -13.13 -17.58
C TRP A 34 1.24 -13.11 -17.26
N LEU A 35 1.63 -12.58 -16.10
CA LEU A 35 3.02 -12.56 -15.62
C LEU A 35 3.61 -13.97 -15.49
N SER A 36 2.81 -14.91 -15.00
CA SER A 36 3.24 -16.31 -14.84
C SER A 36 3.41 -17.03 -16.17
N GLU A 37 2.65 -16.65 -17.20
CA GLU A 37 2.78 -17.14 -18.57
C GLU A 37 4.05 -16.59 -19.23
N GLU A 38 4.33 -15.28 -19.07
CA GLU A 38 5.48 -14.62 -19.70
C GLU A 38 6.82 -14.90 -19.01
N LEU A 39 6.87 -14.84 -17.71
CA LEU A 39 8.11 -14.95 -16.91
C LEU A 39 8.31 -16.32 -16.29
N GLY A 40 7.34 -17.23 -16.44
CA GLY A 40 7.28 -18.47 -15.69
C GLY A 40 6.97 -18.26 -14.21
N LYS A 41 6.59 -19.34 -13.51
CA LYS A 41 6.18 -19.28 -12.10
C LYS A 41 7.25 -18.68 -11.17
N THR A 42 8.52 -19.04 -11.41
CA THR A 42 9.64 -18.55 -10.59
C THR A 42 9.90 -17.06 -10.81
N GLY A 43 9.87 -16.58 -12.05
CA GLY A 43 10.03 -15.17 -12.38
C GLY A 43 8.89 -14.33 -11.82
N ALA A 44 7.65 -14.79 -11.96
CA ALA A 44 6.50 -14.10 -11.41
C ALA A 44 6.56 -13.97 -9.87
N MET A 45 7.08 -14.97 -9.15
CA MET A 45 7.26 -14.92 -7.69
C MET A 45 8.19 -13.79 -7.23
N LEU A 46 9.14 -13.35 -8.05
CA LEU A 46 10.05 -12.26 -7.69
C LEU A 46 9.39 -10.89 -7.78
N VAL A 47 8.35 -10.73 -8.58
CA VAL A 47 7.71 -9.43 -8.83
C VAL A 47 7.17 -8.78 -7.56
N PRO A 48 6.42 -9.46 -6.66
CA PRO A 48 5.95 -8.85 -5.40
C PRO A 48 7.09 -8.35 -4.52
N PHE A 49 8.21 -9.08 -4.45
CA PHE A 49 9.38 -8.66 -3.69
C PHE A 49 10.03 -7.42 -4.29
N LEU A 50 10.19 -7.38 -5.61
CA LEU A 50 10.75 -6.22 -6.30
C LEU A 50 9.87 -4.97 -6.09
N VAL A 51 8.56 -5.11 -6.21
CA VAL A 51 7.62 -3.99 -5.97
C VAL A 51 7.69 -3.53 -4.51
N ALA A 52 7.69 -4.45 -3.55
CA ALA A 52 7.80 -4.12 -2.14
C ALA A 52 9.14 -3.40 -1.84
N ILE A 53 10.26 -3.86 -2.39
CA ILE A 53 11.57 -3.23 -2.24
C ILE A 53 11.56 -1.82 -2.83
N LEU A 54 11.01 -1.63 -4.03
CA LEU A 54 10.93 -0.31 -4.67
C LEU A 54 10.08 0.66 -3.84
N LEU A 55 8.96 0.20 -3.29
CA LEU A 55 8.12 1.01 -2.41
C LEU A 55 8.86 1.39 -1.12
N LEU A 56 9.61 0.46 -0.53
CA LEU A 56 10.43 0.72 0.66
C LEU A 56 11.53 1.73 0.38
N ILE A 57 12.23 1.60 -0.77
CA ILE A 57 13.23 2.58 -1.21
C ILE A 57 12.59 3.95 -1.40
N PHE A 58 11.42 4.01 -2.04
CA PHE A 58 10.68 5.26 -2.23
C PHE A 58 10.33 5.91 -0.89
N VAL A 59 9.79 5.15 0.05
CA VAL A 59 9.47 5.64 1.41
C VAL A 59 10.74 6.11 2.12
N PHE A 60 11.83 5.36 2.05
CA PHE A 60 13.10 5.71 2.64
C PHE A 60 13.67 7.03 2.10
N VAL A 61 13.69 7.18 0.76
CA VAL A 61 14.13 8.43 0.11
C VAL A 61 13.22 9.60 0.49
N ALA A 62 11.91 9.38 0.57
CA ALA A 62 10.96 10.41 1.00
C ALA A 62 11.19 10.86 2.46
N LEU A 63 11.56 9.92 3.34
CA LEU A 63 11.92 10.22 4.73
C LEU A 63 13.24 11.00 4.82
N LEU A 64 14.27 10.60 4.05
CA LEU A 64 15.56 11.31 4.02
C LEU A 64 15.44 12.76 3.54
N ARG A 65 14.49 13.04 2.64
CA ARG A 65 14.24 14.40 2.14
C ARG A 65 13.57 15.31 3.17
N LYS A 66 12.96 14.78 4.22
CA LYS A 66 12.42 15.59 5.32
C LYS A 66 13.54 15.96 6.29
N LYS A 67 13.84 17.25 6.37
CA LYS A 67 14.94 17.84 7.17
C LYS A 67 14.81 17.65 8.70
N GLU A 68 13.63 17.27 9.18
CA GLU A 68 13.36 16.99 10.60
C GLU A 68 13.44 15.47 10.86
N GLN A 69 14.66 14.97 11.01
CA GLN A 69 14.90 13.57 11.41
C GLN A 69 14.82 13.45 12.94
N SER A 70 13.66 13.10 13.45
CA SER A 70 13.54 12.58 14.81
C SER A 70 13.96 11.10 14.83
N GLN A 71 14.61 10.65 15.91
CA GLN A 71 14.97 9.23 16.12
C GLN A 71 13.75 8.28 15.98
N PHE A 72 12.55 8.79 16.22
CA PHE A 72 11.28 8.10 16.03
C PHE A 72 11.05 7.60 14.60
N HIS A 73 11.54 8.26 13.59
CA HIS A 73 11.33 7.86 12.19
C HIS A 73 12.04 6.55 11.84
N TRP A 74 13.21 6.28 12.43
CA TRP A 74 13.94 5.04 12.21
C TRP A 74 13.25 3.83 12.83
N LEU A 75 12.66 3.97 13.99
CA LEU A 75 11.86 2.92 14.63
C LEU A 75 10.65 2.53 13.78
N TYR A 76 9.94 3.51 13.23
CA TYR A 76 8.82 3.23 12.32
C TYR A 76 9.27 2.56 11.02
N LEU A 77 10.42 2.95 10.48
CA LEU A 77 10.96 2.30 9.29
C LEU A 77 11.33 0.85 9.57
N ILE A 78 12.03 0.58 10.66
CA ILE A 78 12.39 -0.78 11.08
C ILE A 78 11.13 -1.61 11.32
N ALA A 79 10.15 -1.07 12.04
CA ALA A 79 8.88 -1.76 12.27
C ALA A 79 8.15 -2.06 10.96
N ALA A 80 8.12 -1.13 10.01
CA ALA A 80 7.54 -1.34 8.69
C ALA A 80 8.28 -2.42 7.90
N LEU A 81 9.62 -2.43 7.92
CA LEU A 81 10.44 -3.46 7.29
C LEU A 81 10.16 -4.86 7.85
N VAL A 82 10.09 -4.97 9.18
CA VAL A 82 9.77 -6.23 9.87
C VAL A 82 8.36 -6.70 9.49
N LEU A 83 7.36 -5.81 9.53
CA LEU A 83 5.98 -6.15 9.18
C LEU A 83 5.84 -6.58 7.72
N VAL A 84 6.50 -5.90 6.80
CA VAL A 84 6.52 -6.29 5.38
C VAL A 84 7.21 -7.64 5.18
N GLY A 85 8.34 -7.88 5.86
CA GLY A 85 9.04 -9.17 5.84
C GLY A 85 8.14 -10.31 6.34
N ILE A 86 7.46 -10.11 7.46
CA ILE A 86 6.48 -11.07 7.99
C ILE A 86 5.35 -11.28 6.97
N ALA A 87 4.74 -10.20 6.48
CA ALA A 87 3.62 -10.27 5.53
C ALA A 87 3.99 -11.00 4.24
N LEU A 88 5.20 -10.84 3.73
CA LEU A 88 5.69 -11.56 2.54
C LEU A 88 6.03 -13.04 2.82
N SER A 89 6.29 -13.40 4.07
CA SER A 89 6.62 -14.78 4.47
C SER A 89 5.40 -15.64 4.81
N LEU A 90 4.29 -15.00 5.23
CA LEU A 90 3.08 -15.70 5.69
C LEU A 90 2.32 -16.47 4.59
N PRO A 91 2.18 -15.95 3.32
CA PRO A 91 1.40 -16.64 2.32
C PRO A 91 1.98 -18.00 1.96
N ASP A 92 1.10 -19.02 1.93
CA ASP A 92 1.47 -20.37 1.50
C ASP A 92 2.09 -20.31 0.09
N SER A 93 3.13 -21.11 -0.11
CA SER A 93 3.77 -21.30 -1.42
C SER A 93 2.80 -21.76 -2.51
N ARG A 94 1.65 -22.32 -2.12
CA ARG A 94 0.56 -22.72 -3.04
C ARG A 94 -0.16 -21.52 -3.67
N PHE A 95 -0.16 -20.37 -2.99
CA PHE A 95 -0.85 -19.15 -3.41
C PHE A 95 0.09 -17.95 -3.49
N PRO A 96 1.12 -17.99 -4.34
CA PRO A 96 2.12 -16.93 -4.42
C PRO A 96 1.53 -15.57 -4.84
N ALA A 97 0.39 -15.58 -5.55
CA ALA A 97 -0.33 -14.36 -5.92
C ALA A 97 -0.71 -13.51 -4.71
N LYS A 98 -1.00 -14.12 -3.55
CA LYS A 98 -1.33 -13.39 -2.31
C LYS A 98 -0.22 -12.47 -1.80
N ARG A 99 1.02 -12.70 -2.21
CA ARG A 99 2.16 -11.81 -1.89
C ARG A 99 2.06 -10.46 -2.58
N ILE A 100 1.39 -10.38 -3.72
CA ILE A 100 1.16 -9.11 -4.43
C ILE A 100 0.31 -8.18 -3.58
N HIS A 101 -0.69 -8.72 -2.85
CA HIS A 101 -1.55 -7.92 -1.99
C HIS A 101 -0.77 -7.14 -0.92
N VAL A 102 0.40 -7.63 -0.50
CA VAL A 102 1.24 -6.86 0.45
C VAL A 102 1.66 -5.52 -0.17
N ALA A 103 2.13 -5.53 -1.41
CA ALA A 103 2.52 -4.30 -2.11
C ALA A 103 1.31 -3.40 -2.41
N GLU A 104 0.19 -3.99 -2.79
CA GLU A 104 -1.08 -3.30 -3.04
C GLU A 104 -1.59 -2.60 -1.80
N PHE A 105 -1.65 -3.29 -0.66
CA PHE A 105 -2.08 -2.70 0.60
C PHE A 105 -1.10 -1.65 1.14
N MET A 106 0.19 -1.80 0.88
CA MET A 106 1.17 -0.74 1.19
C MET A 106 0.88 0.54 0.40
N LEU A 107 0.62 0.40 -0.90
CA LEU A 107 0.28 1.52 -1.77
C LEU A 107 -1.05 2.16 -1.37
N LEU A 108 -2.07 1.35 -1.11
CA LEU A 108 -3.37 1.79 -0.65
C LEU A 108 -3.27 2.55 0.68
N ALA A 109 -2.53 2.01 1.67
CA ALA A 109 -2.31 2.66 2.95
C ALA A 109 -1.60 4.02 2.79
N PHE A 110 -0.63 4.11 1.87
CA PHE A 110 0.04 5.37 1.56
C PHE A 110 -0.94 6.42 1.01
N VAL A 111 -1.78 6.04 0.03
CA VAL A 111 -2.76 6.93 -0.59
C VAL A 111 -3.82 7.37 0.42
N LEU A 112 -4.39 6.43 1.20
CA LEU A 112 -5.38 6.71 2.24
C LEU A 112 -4.80 7.66 3.30
N ARG A 113 -3.60 7.37 3.81
CA ARG A 113 -2.93 8.23 4.77
C ARG A 113 -2.72 9.64 4.22
N ARG A 114 -2.33 9.77 2.94
CA ARG A 114 -2.14 11.06 2.29
C ARG A 114 -3.45 11.84 2.14
N GLY A 115 -4.54 11.14 1.87
CA GLY A 115 -5.88 11.73 1.83
C GLY A 115 -6.34 12.20 3.21
N PHE A 116 -6.23 11.34 4.22
CA PHE A 116 -6.74 11.61 5.57
C PHE A 116 -5.89 12.60 6.38
N CYS A 117 -4.59 12.75 6.09
CA CYS A 117 -3.70 13.64 6.83
C CYS A 117 -4.10 15.13 6.79
N ARG A 118 -5.06 15.48 5.94
CA ARG A 118 -5.63 16.82 5.85
C ARG A 118 -6.74 17.06 6.88
N TRP A 119 -7.37 15.98 7.33
CA TRP A 119 -8.53 16.04 8.24
C TRP A 119 -8.19 15.54 9.62
N SER A 120 -7.12 14.76 9.75
CA SER A 120 -6.73 14.14 10.99
C SER A 120 -5.21 14.02 11.09
N THR A 121 -4.71 14.04 12.33
CA THR A 121 -3.28 13.89 12.65
C THR A 121 -3.10 12.92 13.82
N GLY A 122 -1.88 12.41 14.00
CA GLY A 122 -1.57 11.52 15.12
C GLY A 122 -2.31 10.18 15.08
N MET A 123 -2.74 9.70 16.23
CA MET A 123 -3.42 8.40 16.37
C MET A 123 -4.72 8.27 15.57
N PRO A 124 -5.64 9.26 15.54
CA PRO A 124 -6.84 9.16 14.72
C PRO A 124 -6.53 8.93 13.23
N LEU A 125 -5.49 9.55 12.69
CA LEU A 125 -5.06 9.33 11.31
C LEU A 125 -4.65 7.86 11.07
N ILE A 126 -3.91 7.27 12.00
CA ILE A 126 -3.48 5.87 11.91
C ILE A 126 -4.69 4.95 11.95
N VAL A 127 -5.60 5.17 12.91
CA VAL A 127 -6.80 4.36 13.07
C VAL A 127 -7.71 4.45 11.83
N MET A 128 -7.96 5.64 11.31
CA MET A 128 -8.76 5.83 10.09
C MET A 128 -8.13 5.13 8.88
N THR A 129 -6.82 5.25 8.71
CA THR A 129 -6.09 4.61 7.60
C THR A 129 -6.18 3.09 7.72
N ALA A 130 -5.93 2.54 8.91
CA ALA A 130 -5.97 1.10 9.17
C ALA A 130 -7.39 0.54 9.00
N ALA A 131 -8.39 1.16 9.62
CA ALA A 131 -9.78 0.73 9.54
C ALA A 131 -10.28 0.71 8.08
N THR A 132 -10.02 1.78 7.33
CA THR A 132 -10.40 1.84 5.91
C THR A 132 -9.66 0.80 5.09
N GLY A 133 -8.36 0.61 5.32
CA GLY A 133 -7.56 -0.41 4.65
C GLY A 133 -8.07 -1.83 4.92
N ILE A 134 -8.44 -2.14 6.17
CA ILE A 134 -9.02 -3.44 6.55
C ILE A 134 -10.37 -3.67 5.84
N VAL A 135 -11.26 -2.67 5.83
CA VAL A 135 -12.56 -2.79 5.17
C VAL A 135 -12.41 -3.02 3.67
N LEU A 136 -11.51 -2.26 3.02
CA LEU A 136 -11.26 -2.41 1.59
C LEU A 136 -10.58 -3.76 1.28
N GLY A 137 -9.67 -4.22 2.14
CA GLY A 137 -9.04 -5.52 2.01
C GLY A 137 -10.00 -6.69 2.18
N ALA A 138 -10.88 -6.61 3.17
CA ALA A 138 -11.93 -7.61 3.35
C ALA A 138 -12.90 -7.65 2.16
N HIS A 139 -13.24 -6.49 1.61
CA HIS A 139 -14.09 -6.39 0.42
C HIS A 139 -13.42 -7.01 -0.81
N ASP A 140 -12.11 -6.77 -1.00
CA ASP A 140 -11.32 -7.35 -2.09
C ASP A 140 -11.31 -8.90 -2.00
N GLU A 141 -11.02 -9.46 -0.82
CA GLU A 141 -11.05 -10.92 -0.59
C GLU A 141 -12.45 -11.51 -0.83
N LEU A 142 -13.53 -10.81 -0.47
CA LEU A 142 -14.90 -11.27 -0.72
C LEU A 142 -15.27 -11.31 -2.21
N ILE A 143 -14.68 -10.43 -3.02
CA ILE A 143 -14.92 -10.41 -4.48
C ILE A 143 -14.09 -11.48 -5.18
N GLN A 144 -12.89 -11.76 -4.69
CA GLN A 144 -11.96 -12.70 -5.29
C GLN A 144 -12.20 -14.16 -4.87
N GLY A 145 -12.84 -14.39 -3.71
CA GLY A 145 -13.14 -15.71 -3.13
C GLY A 145 -14.35 -16.37 -3.72
#